data_f604b8d84aecbceb92ab902bd1292563
#
_entry.id   f604b8d84aecbceb92ab902bd1292563
#
_cell.length_a   1.000
_cell.length_b   1.000
_cell.length_c   1.000
_cell.angle_alpha   90.00
_cell.angle_beta   90.00
_cell.angle_gamma   90.00
#
_symmetry.space_group_name_H-M   'P 1'
#
loop_
_entity.id
_entity.type
_entity.pdbx_description
1 polymer ?
#
loop_
_entity_poly.entity_id
_entity_poly.type
_entity_poly.pdbx_seq_one_letter_code
_entity_poly.pdbx_strand_id
1 'polypeptide(L)'
;MISTLVVDDDFMVAKIHAAFVGRTPGFEVVRVVHTGADALRAVHELHPDLVLLDIYLPDRSGVEVLERLRAETPDVDVLVITAAREVDTVRRALRGGVVNYLIKPFEYDALRERLEHYAAAYHHLAGVSAAAQSDVDRAFGAKTLSKPLPKGLSTETAELVRNVLCEATADLSASECAELAGLSRISARRYLEYFAETGRVKVRLRYGAAGRPERRYRWRTS
;
A
#
# COMPACT_ATOMS: atom_id res chain seq x y z
N MET A 1 20.97 4.40 -1.01
CA MET A 1 20.40 3.21 -1.69
C MET A 1 19.80 2.36 -0.59
N ILE A 2 18.63 1.79 -0.84
CA ILE A 2 17.96 0.87 0.09
C ILE A 2 18.47 -0.53 -0.21
N SER A 3 19.24 -1.10 0.72
CA SER A 3 19.82 -2.44 0.59
C SER A 3 18.74 -3.50 0.81
N THR A 4 18.57 -4.39 -0.17
CA THR A 4 17.45 -5.34 -0.20
C THR A 4 17.94 -6.77 -0.29
N LEU A 5 17.48 -7.61 0.65
CA LEU A 5 17.65 -9.06 0.61
C LEU A 5 16.43 -9.70 -0.05
N VAL A 6 16.63 -10.61 -1.00
CA VAL A 6 15.53 -11.38 -1.63
C VAL A 6 15.56 -12.81 -1.13
N VAL A 7 14.41 -13.29 -0.64
CA VAL A 7 14.24 -14.63 -0.06
C VAL A 7 13.08 -15.32 -0.76
N ASP A 8 13.36 -16.36 -1.55
CA ASP A 8 12.39 -17.13 -2.31
C ASP A 8 12.98 -18.50 -2.63
N ASP A 9 12.24 -19.58 -2.42
CA ASP A 9 12.71 -20.94 -2.64
C ASP A 9 12.88 -21.31 -4.12
N ASP A 10 12.09 -20.67 -4.99
CA ASP A 10 12.22 -20.81 -6.43
C ASP A 10 13.33 -19.89 -6.98
N PHE A 11 14.43 -20.50 -7.47
CA PHE A 11 15.59 -19.79 -8.04
C PHE A 11 15.21 -18.84 -9.18
N MET A 12 14.26 -19.22 -10.02
CA MET A 12 13.86 -18.41 -11.17
C MET A 12 13.02 -17.22 -10.72
N VAL A 13 12.10 -17.45 -9.79
CA VAL A 13 11.26 -16.41 -9.20
C VAL A 13 12.11 -15.42 -8.39
N ALA A 14 13.03 -15.91 -7.57
CA ALA A 14 13.98 -15.09 -6.84
C ALA A 14 14.81 -14.19 -7.77
N LYS A 15 15.28 -14.73 -8.91
CA LYS A 15 16.02 -13.97 -9.93
C LYS A 15 15.15 -12.89 -10.58
N ILE A 16 13.88 -13.18 -10.85
CA ILE A 16 12.94 -12.19 -11.39
C ILE A 16 12.68 -11.08 -10.36
N HIS A 17 12.45 -11.43 -9.11
CA HIS A 17 12.26 -10.44 -8.04
C HIS A 17 13.51 -9.58 -7.84
N ALA A 18 14.70 -10.18 -7.84
CA ALA A 18 15.96 -9.45 -7.76
C ALA A 18 16.15 -8.49 -8.96
N ALA A 19 15.78 -8.91 -10.17
CA ALA A 19 15.82 -8.05 -11.33
C ALA A 19 14.80 -6.90 -11.23
N PHE A 20 13.62 -7.14 -10.67
CA PHE A 20 12.60 -6.10 -10.45
C PHE A 20 13.09 -5.06 -9.44
N VAL A 21 13.69 -5.48 -8.32
CA VAL A 21 14.29 -4.58 -7.32
C VAL A 21 15.43 -3.78 -7.95
N GLY A 22 16.37 -4.42 -8.63
CA GLY A 22 17.51 -3.74 -9.26
C GLY A 22 17.14 -2.75 -10.37
N ARG A 23 15.95 -2.88 -10.98
CA ARG A 23 15.40 -1.90 -11.94
C ARG A 23 14.67 -0.73 -11.28
N THR A 24 14.38 -0.83 -9.99
CA THR A 24 13.66 0.22 -9.26
C THR A 24 14.69 1.23 -8.72
N PRO A 25 14.62 2.51 -9.10
CA PRO A 25 15.56 3.52 -8.62
C PRO A 25 15.57 3.63 -7.09
N GLY A 26 16.76 3.75 -6.50
CA GLY A 26 16.95 3.90 -5.06
C GLY A 26 17.12 2.57 -4.31
N PHE A 27 17.02 1.42 -4.99
CA PHE A 27 17.19 0.09 -4.41
C PHE A 27 18.41 -0.64 -4.97
N GLU A 28 19.00 -1.51 -4.14
CA GLU A 28 20.02 -2.45 -4.56
C GLU A 28 19.78 -3.82 -3.91
N VAL A 29 20.08 -4.89 -4.65
CA VAL A 29 20.00 -6.27 -4.13
C VAL A 29 21.34 -6.65 -3.56
N VAL A 30 21.41 -6.84 -2.23
CA VAL A 30 22.66 -7.22 -1.55
C VAL A 30 22.90 -8.72 -1.58
N ARG A 31 21.85 -9.53 -1.55
CA ARG A 31 21.93 -10.99 -1.65
C ARG A 31 20.58 -11.59 -2.06
N VAL A 32 20.63 -12.78 -2.67
CA VAL A 32 19.47 -13.66 -2.90
C VAL A 32 19.72 -14.95 -2.14
N VAL A 33 18.73 -15.42 -1.38
CA VAL A 33 18.81 -16.67 -0.62
C VAL A 33 17.50 -17.47 -0.79
N HIS A 34 17.57 -18.78 -0.50
CA HIS A 34 16.50 -19.71 -0.86
C HIS A 34 15.94 -20.49 0.34
N THR A 35 16.42 -20.21 1.56
CA THR A 35 15.97 -20.86 2.80
C THR A 35 15.76 -19.82 3.90
N GLY A 36 14.91 -20.13 4.86
CA GLY A 36 14.70 -19.27 6.02
C GLY A 36 15.95 -19.16 6.92
N ALA A 37 16.74 -20.26 7.02
CA ALA A 37 17.99 -20.25 7.76
C ALA A 37 19.04 -19.32 7.14
N ASP A 38 19.14 -19.31 5.80
CA ASP A 38 20.03 -18.41 5.07
C ASP A 38 19.54 -16.97 5.16
N ALA A 39 18.22 -16.75 5.16
CA ALA A 39 17.65 -15.42 5.32
C ALA A 39 18.04 -14.80 6.66
N LEU A 40 17.85 -15.51 7.77
CA LEU A 40 18.23 -15.04 9.11
C LEU A 40 19.71 -14.73 9.20
N ARG A 41 20.56 -15.63 8.68
CA ARG A 41 22.02 -15.43 8.64
C ARG A 41 22.41 -14.22 7.80
N ALA A 42 21.82 -14.08 6.59
CA ALA A 42 22.11 -12.97 5.70
C ALA A 42 21.68 -11.61 6.29
N VAL A 43 20.54 -11.54 6.99
CA VAL A 43 20.12 -10.33 7.71
C VAL A 43 21.14 -9.96 8.79
N HIS A 44 21.61 -10.93 9.56
CA HIS A 44 22.59 -10.71 10.62
C HIS A 44 23.97 -10.29 10.09
N GLU A 45 24.39 -10.80 8.93
CA GLU A 45 25.67 -10.47 8.30
C GLU A 45 25.65 -9.12 7.55
N LEU A 46 24.55 -8.82 6.85
CA LEU A 46 24.50 -7.73 5.87
C LEU A 46 23.72 -6.51 6.35
N HIS A 47 22.93 -6.67 7.41
CA HIS A 47 22.04 -5.61 7.94
C HIS A 47 21.25 -4.89 6.82
N PRO A 48 20.47 -5.63 6.00
CA PRO A 48 19.72 -5.00 4.92
C PRO A 48 18.60 -4.10 5.48
N ASP A 49 18.27 -3.04 4.74
CA ASP A 49 17.15 -2.15 5.08
C ASP A 49 15.81 -2.84 4.86
N LEU A 50 15.71 -3.67 3.81
CA LEU A 50 14.48 -4.34 3.39
C LEU A 50 14.73 -5.81 3.08
N VAL A 51 13.79 -6.67 3.50
CA VAL A 51 13.72 -8.09 3.10
C VAL A 51 12.46 -8.32 2.27
N LEU A 52 12.62 -8.79 1.03
CA LEU A 52 11.53 -9.39 0.25
C LEU A 52 11.44 -10.87 0.64
N LEU A 53 10.35 -11.28 1.29
CA LEU A 53 10.24 -12.59 1.93
C LEU A 53 9.08 -13.39 1.38
N ASP A 54 9.36 -14.58 0.83
CA ASP A 54 8.30 -15.58 0.62
C ASP A 54 7.93 -16.29 1.93
N ILE A 55 6.67 -16.64 2.04
CA ILE A 55 6.13 -17.42 3.17
C ILE A 55 6.44 -18.91 3.01
N TYR A 56 6.44 -19.42 1.79
CA TYR A 56 6.72 -20.83 1.52
C TYR A 56 8.22 -21.03 1.28
N LEU A 57 8.92 -21.48 2.33
CA LEU A 57 10.34 -21.81 2.26
C LEU A 57 10.51 -23.29 2.64
N PRO A 58 11.58 -23.97 2.15
CA PRO A 58 11.70 -25.41 2.27
C PRO A 58 12.03 -25.90 3.68
N ASP A 59 12.63 -25.07 4.51
CA ASP A 59 13.13 -25.42 5.84
C ASP A 59 12.22 -24.92 6.99
N ARG A 60 11.52 -23.84 6.79
CA ARG A 60 10.59 -23.23 7.76
C ARG A 60 9.64 -22.25 7.09
N SER A 61 8.55 -21.93 7.76
CA SER A 61 7.62 -20.91 7.26
C SER A 61 8.27 -19.52 7.29
N GLY A 62 8.04 -18.70 6.24
CA GLY A 62 8.43 -17.29 6.24
C GLY A 62 7.81 -16.47 7.38
N VAL A 63 6.66 -16.92 7.93
CA VAL A 63 6.08 -16.32 9.14
C VAL A 63 6.98 -16.55 10.35
N GLU A 64 7.57 -17.76 10.50
CA GLU A 64 8.53 -18.02 11.57
C GLU A 64 9.83 -17.23 11.39
N VAL A 65 10.26 -17.04 10.12
CA VAL A 65 11.39 -16.15 9.82
C VAL A 65 11.08 -14.74 10.27
N LEU A 66 9.91 -14.20 9.92
CA LEU A 66 9.46 -12.89 10.33
C LEU A 66 9.41 -12.72 11.86
N GLU A 67 8.84 -13.71 12.57
CA GLU A 67 8.76 -13.71 14.05
C GLU A 67 10.16 -13.65 14.67
N ARG A 68 11.15 -14.40 14.13
CA ARG A 68 12.54 -14.34 14.57
C ARG A 68 13.22 -13.01 14.24
N LEU A 69 13.02 -12.48 13.04
CA LEU A 69 13.55 -11.15 12.68
C LEU A 69 13.06 -10.08 13.64
N ARG A 70 11.79 -10.11 14.04
CA ARG A 70 11.25 -9.15 15.02
C ARG A 70 11.86 -9.32 16.42
N ALA A 71 12.24 -10.52 16.79
CA ALA A 71 12.88 -10.77 18.08
C ALA A 71 14.38 -10.40 18.10
N GLU A 72 15.10 -10.64 16.99
CA GLU A 72 16.56 -10.54 16.94
C GLU A 72 17.04 -9.25 16.25
N THR A 73 16.31 -8.79 15.23
CA THR A 73 16.64 -7.60 14.39
C THR A 73 15.38 -6.79 14.11
N PRO A 74 14.81 -6.10 15.11
CA PRO A 74 13.52 -5.40 14.99
C PRO A 74 13.52 -4.29 13.94
N ASP A 75 14.69 -3.72 13.62
CA ASP A 75 14.84 -2.57 12.72
C ASP A 75 14.79 -2.92 11.24
N VAL A 76 14.87 -4.22 10.87
CA VAL A 76 14.79 -4.62 9.47
C VAL A 76 13.34 -4.61 8.97
N ASP A 77 13.10 -3.93 7.87
CA ASP A 77 11.79 -3.91 7.26
C ASP A 77 11.53 -5.16 6.40
N VAL A 78 10.28 -5.66 6.42
CA VAL A 78 9.92 -6.87 5.68
C VAL A 78 8.72 -6.60 4.78
N LEU A 79 8.87 -6.88 3.48
CA LEU A 79 7.82 -6.93 2.49
C LEU A 79 7.59 -8.40 2.12
N VAL A 80 6.38 -8.90 2.39
CA VAL A 80 6.03 -10.28 2.06
C VAL A 80 5.57 -10.39 0.61
N ILE A 81 6.15 -11.36 -0.11
CA ILE A 81 5.79 -11.70 -1.49
C ILE A 81 5.51 -13.19 -1.57
N THR A 82 4.26 -13.60 -1.71
CA THR A 82 3.93 -15.02 -1.60
C THR A 82 2.67 -15.42 -2.37
N ALA A 83 2.55 -16.72 -2.67
CA ALA A 83 1.32 -17.31 -3.17
C ALA A 83 0.26 -17.56 -2.07
N ALA A 84 0.62 -17.39 -0.78
CA ALA A 84 -0.30 -17.61 0.34
C ALA A 84 -1.49 -16.65 0.30
N ARG A 85 -2.69 -17.20 0.29
CA ARG A 85 -3.97 -16.47 0.27
C ARG A 85 -4.82 -16.75 1.51
N GLU A 86 -4.36 -17.65 2.38
CA GLU A 86 -5.06 -17.98 3.61
C GLU A 86 -5.10 -16.74 4.52
N VAL A 87 -6.30 -16.41 4.98
CA VAL A 87 -6.57 -15.22 5.79
C VAL A 87 -5.73 -15.21 7.06
N ASP A 88 -5.50 -16.38 7.68
CA ASP A 88 -4.73 -16.48 8.92
C ASP A 88 -3.24 -16.24 8.69
N THR A 89 -2.66 -16.71 7.58
CA THR A 89 -1.27 -16.43 7.19
C THR A 89 -1.08 -14.94 6.93
N VAL A 90 -2.00 -14.31 6.18
CA VAL A 90 -1.98 -12.87 5.95
C VAL A 90 -2.08 -12.08 7.26
N ARG A 91 -2.98 -12.48 8.17
CA ARG A 91 -3.13 -11.83 9.49
C ARG A 91 -1.89 -11.96 10.35
N ARG A 92 -1.24 -13.13 10.37
CA ARG A 92 0.01 -13.33 11.12
C ARG A 92 1.13 -12.45 10.59
N ALA A 93 1.32 -12.38 9.27
CA ALA A 93 2.29 -11.50 8.64
C ALA A 93 2.01 -10.02 9.00
N LEU A 94 0.76 -9.56 8.90
CA LEU A 94 0.39 -8.18 9.25
C LEU A 94 0.64 -7.87 10.74
N ARG A 95 0.36 -8.82 11.65
CA ARG A 95 0.67 -8.66 13.09
C ARG A 95 2.17 -8.68 13.36
N GLY A 96 2.95 -9.37 12.52
CA GLY A 96 4.41 -9.36 12.55
C GLY A 96 5.04 -8.05 12.06
N GLY A 97 4.25 -7.02 11.76
CA GLY A 97 4.75 -5.70 11.41
C GLY A 97 5.41 -5.63 10.03
N VAL A 98 4.90 -6.36 9.03
CA VAL A 98 5.37 -6.22 7.65
C VAL A 98 4.98 -4.86 7.08
N VAL A 99 5.88 -4.24 6.33
CA VAL A 99 5.63 -2.93 5.70
C VAL A 99 4.67 -3.05 4.52
N ASN A 100 4.64 -4.20 3.85
CA ASN A 100 3.71 -4.49 2.76
C ASN A 100 3.53 -5.99 2.53
N TYR A 101 2.47 -6.35 1.77
CA TYR A 101 2.15 -7.73 1.39
C TYR A 101 1.73 -7.78 -0.08
N LEU A 102 2.34 -8.66 -0.87
CA LEU A 102 2.08 -8.81 -2.30
C LEU A 102 1.80 -10.27 -2.65
N ILE A 103 0.66 -10.53 -3.29
CA ILE A 103 0.24 -11.88 -3.65
C ILE A 103 0.69 -12.20 -5.07
N LYS A 104 1.41 -13.33 -5.25
CA LYS A 104 1.78 -13.88 -6.56
C LYS A 104 0.55 -14.47 -7.27
N PRO A 105 0.43 -14.39 -8.61
CA PRO A 105 1.33 -13.70 -9.55
C PRO A 105 1.05 -12.20 -9.62
N PHE A 106 2.09 -11.38 -9.89
CA PHE A 106 2.00 -9.93 -10.06
C PHE A 106 2.95 -9.46 -11.17
N GLU A 107 2.64 -8.30 -11.74
CA GLU A 107 3.46 -7.62 -12.72
C GLU A 107 4.53 -6.73 -12.05
N TYR A 108 5.60 -6.39 -12.80
CA TYR A 108 6.66 -5.50 -12.31
C TYR A 108 6.12 -4.21 -11.68
N ASP A 109 5.15 -3.57 -12.34
CA ASP A 109 4.60 -2.30 -11.87
C ASP A 109 3.96 -2.41 -10.48
N ALA A 110 3.36 -3.56 -10.14
CA ALA A 110 2.77 -3.76 -8.82
C ALA A 110 3.83 -3.84 -7.70
N LEU A 111 4.99 -4.44 -7.94
CA LEU A 111 6.11 -4.44 -6.99
C LEU A 111 6.79 -3.07 -6.94
N ARG A 112 7.03 -2.45 -8.11
CA ARG A 112 7.63 -1.12 -8.21
C ARG A 112 6.84 -0.09 -7.40
N GLU A 113 5.52 -0.02 -7.57
CA GLU A 113 4.66 0.91 -6.82
C GLU A 113 4.83 0.76 -5.30
N ARG A 114 4.95 -0.49 -4.80
CA ARG A 114 5.16 -0.74 -3.38
C ARG A 114 6.54 -0.34 -2.89
N LEU A 115 7.57 -0.60 -3.70
CA LEU A 115 8.94 -0.19 -3.39
C LEU A 115 9.09 1.33 -3.40
N GLU A 116 8.52 2.03 -4.40
CA GLU A 116 8.52 3.49 -4.46
C GLU A 116 7.79 4.11 -3.25
N HIS A 117 6.66 3.54 -2.86
CA HIS A 117 5.93 3.99 -1.68
C HIS A 117 6.72 3.75 -0.39
N TYR A 118 7.37 2.59 -0.26
CA TYR A 118 8.27 2.29 0.85
C TYR A 118 9.46 3.27 0.91
N ALA A 119 10.13 3.51 -0.23
CA ALA A 119 11.25 4.44 -0.29
C ALA A 119 10.88 5.87 0.12
N ALA A 120 9.69 6.33 -0.29
CA ALA A 120 9.18 7.64 0.11
C ALA A 120 8.99 7.75 1.63
N ALA A 121 8.46 6.70 2.28
CA ALA A 121 8.32 6.64 3.73
C ALA A 121 9.68 6.54 4.44
N TYR A 122 10.57 5.66 3.96
CA TYR A 122 11.91 5.43 4.49
C TYR A 122 12.75 6.71 4.53
N HIS A 123 12.83 7.43 3.39
CA HIS A 123 13.61 8.67 3.30
C HIS A 123 12.99 9.82 4.09
N HIS A 124 11.67 9.84 4.23
CA HIS A 124 10.99 10.87 5.00
C HIS A 124 11.29 10.73 6.50
N LEU A 125 11.32 9.53 7.03
CA LEU A 125 11.65 9.27 8.44
C LEU A 125 13.14 9.46 8.73
N ALA A 126 14.03 9.13 7.80
CA ALA A 126 15.48 9.28 7.97
C ALA A 126 15.95 10.74 8.05
N GLY A 127 15.14 11.71 7.58
CA GLY A 127 15.47 13.14 7.55
C GLY A 127 14.90 13.98 8.69
N VAL A 128 14.14 13.41 9.62
CA VAL A 128 13.35 14.17 10.60
C VAL A 128 13.79 13.83 12.03
N SER A 129 14.38 14.80 12.73
CA SER A 129 14.74 14.67 14.15
C SER A 129 13.54 14.82 15.12
N ALA A 130 12.38 15.31 14.62
CA ALA A 130 11.10 15.37 15.32
C ALA A 130 9.97 15.26 14.27
N ALA A 131 9.28 14.14 14.24
CA ALA A 131 8.19 13.91 13.29
C ALA A 131 6.97 14.76 13.64
N ALA A 132 6.49 15.60 12.70
CA ALA A 132 5.17 16.20 12.80
C ALA A 132 4.08 15.15 12.53
N GLN A 133 2.85 15.38 13.02
CA GLN A 133 1.74 14.44 12.77
C GLN A 133 1.53 14.13 11.27
N SER A 134 1.74 15.14 10.41
CA SER A 134 1.68 14.96 8.95
C SER A 134 2.74 14.01 8.39
N ASP A 135 3.87 13.87 9.07
CA ASP A 135 4.98 12.99 8.66
C ASP A 135 4.67 11.55 9.09
N VAL A 136 4.08 11.41 10.28
CA VAL A 136 3.54 10.15 10.78
C VAL A 136 2.42 9.66 9.86
N ASP A 137 1.46 10.51 9.53
CA ASP A 137 0.34 10.17 8.65
C ASP A 137 0.79 9.75 7.24
N ARG A 138 1.89 10.33 6.73
CA ARG A 138 2.51 9.91 5.47
C ARG A 138 3.28 8.61 5.59
N ALA A 139 4.04 8.39 6.66
CA ALA A 139 4.85 7.19 6.87
C ALA A 139 3.97 5.96 7.13
N PHE A 140 2.90 6.11 7.92
CA PHE A 140 1.89 5.05 8.09
C PHE A 140 0.96 4.93 6.89
N GLY A 141 1.29 5.68 5.80
CA GLY A 141 0.45 5.83 4.65
C GLY A 141 -0.97 6.04 5.14
N ALA A 142 -1.54 7.21 5.08
CA ALA A 142 -2.99 7.25 5.10
C ALA A 142 -3.40 6.08 4.22
N LYS A 143 -3.96 5.04 4.81
CA LYS A 143 -4.27 3.77 4.13
C LYS A 143 -5.10 4.07 2.90
N THR A 144 -4.44 4.43 1.87
CA THR A 144 -4.94 4.21 0.54
C THR A 144 -4.69 2.74 0.24
N LEU A 145 -5.50 1.88 0.82
CA LEU A 145 -6.01 0.75 0.09
C LEU A 145 -6.77 1.37 -1.08
N SER A 146 -6.03 1.97 -2.01
CA SER A 146 -6.59 2.39 -3.27
C SER A 146 -6.86 1.11 -4.04
N LYS A 147 -8.11 0.67 -4.01
CA LYS A 147 -8.64 -0.02 -5.19
C LYS A 147 -8.16 0.83 -6.37
N PRO A 148 -7.45 0.24 -7.34
CA PRO A 148 -7.02 1.00 -8.52
C PRO A 148 -8.25 1.70 -9.09
N LEU A 149 -8.06 2.94 -9.53
CA LEU A 149 -9.14 3.70 -10.16
C LEU A 149 -9.79 2.84 -11.25
N PRO A 150 -11.09 2.67 -11.26
CA PRO A 150 -11.78 1.91 -12.29
C PRO A 150 -11.45 2.45 -13.69
N LYS A 151 -11.40 1.58 -14.69
CA LYS A 151 -11.17 1.99 -16.09
C LYS A 151 -12.04 3.19 -16.46
N GLY A 152 -11.40 4.26 -16.94
CA GLY A 152 -12.05 5.51 -17.35
C GLY A 152 -12.25 6.54 -16.23
N LEU A 153 -11.56 6.36 -15.09
CA LEU A 153 -11.33 7.41 -14.10
C LEU A 153 -9.84 7.80 -14.12
N SER A 154 -9.54 9.09 -14.05
CA SER A 154 -8.18 9.62 -13.97
C SER A 154 -7.85 10.09 -12.55
N THR A 155 -6.56 10.06 -12.21
CA THR A 155 -6.07 10.50 -10.90
C THR A 155 -6.29 12.00 -10.71
N GLU A 156 -6.05 12.80 -11.75
CA GLU A 156 -6.20 14.24 -11.72
C GLU A 156 -7.64 14.65 -11.42
N THR A 157 -8.61 13.98 -12.08
CA THR A 157 -10.03 14.27 -11.83
C THR A 157 -10.47 13.74 -10.47
N ALA A 158 -9.90 12.63 -9.97
CA ALA A 158 -10.17 12.15 -8.62
C ALA A 158 -9.69 13.16 -7.56
N GLU A 159 -8.51 13.76 -7.75
CA GLU A 159 -8.00 14.81 -6.86
C GLU A 159 -8.86 16.07 -6.91
N LEU A 160 -9.31 16.47 -8.09
CA LEU A 160 -10.23 17.60 -8.23
C LEU A 160 -11.52 17.39 -7.44
N VAL A 161 -12.18 16.24 -7.61
CA VAL A 161 -13.40 15.89 -6.87
C VAL A 161 -13.14 15.79 -5.36
N ARG A 162 -11.98 15.26 -4.96
CA ARG A 162 -11.56 15.22 -3.56
C ARG A 162 -11.45 16.63 -2.97
N ASN A 163 -10.77 17.54 -3.65
CA ASN A 163 -10.56 18.90 -3.17
C ASN A 163 -11.89 19.62 -2.98
N VAL A 164 -12.80 19.52 -3.95
CA VAL A 164 -14.17 20.06 -3.85
C VAL A 164 -14.89 19.52 -2.61
N LEU A 165 -14.77 18.21 -2.32
CA LEU A 165 -15.41 17.61 -1.13
C LEU A 165 -14.75 18.03 0.19
N CYS A 166 -13.43 18.26 0.19
CA CYS A 166 -12.68 18.70 1.37
C CYS A 166 -12.97 20.14 1.72
N GLU A 167 -13.15 21.02 0.72
CA GLU A 167 -13.45 22.44 0.90
C GLU A 167 -14.93 22.69 1.25
N ALA A 168 -15.80 21.74 0.92
CA ALA A 168 -17.22 21.85 1.19
C ALA A 168 -17.54 21.81 2.69
N THR A 169 -18.24 22.83 3.18
CA THR A 169 -18.71 22.90 4.58
C THR A 169 -19.88 21.97 4.87
N ALA A 170 -20.62 21.58 3.81
CA ALA A 170 -21.77 20.67 3.86
C ALA A 170 -21.57 19.44 2.97
N ASP A 171 -22.47 18.44 3.10
CA ASP A 171 -22.50 17.32 2.17
C ASP A 171 -23.00 17.77 0.79
N LEU A 172 -22.41 17.24 -0.28
CA LEU A 172 -22.74 17.57 -1.67
C LEU A 172 -23.48 16.42 -2.36
N SER A 173 -24.42 16.76 -3.24
CA SER A 173 -24.98 15.84 -4.22
C SER A 173 -24.02 15.69 -5.42
N ALA A 174 -24.28 14.70 -6.28
CA ALA A 174 -23.51 14.53 -7.51
C ALA A 174 -23.66 15.70 -8.47
N SER A 175 -24.77 16.41 -8.45
CA SER A 175 -25.00 17.60 -9.28
C SER A 175 -24.22 18.80 -8.78
N GLU A 176 -24.26 19.08 -7.48
CA GLU A 176 -23.51 20.17 -6.85
C GLU A 176 -21.99 19.95 -6.98
N CYS A 177 -21.53 18.71 -6.75
CA CYS A 177 -20.13 18.37 -6.93
C CYS A 177 -19.69 18.53 -8.39
N ALA A 178 -20.52 18.17 -9.36
CA ALA A 178 -20.24 18.32 -10.78
C ALA A 178 -20.10 19.80 -11.16
N GLU A 179 -20.98 20.65 -10.67
CA GLU A 179 -20.94 22.11 -10.90
C GLU A 179 -19.67 22.73 -10.34
N LEU A 180 -19.32 22.43 -9.09
CA LEU A 180 -18.12 22.93 -8.43
C LEU A 180 -16.81 22.41 -9.06
N ALA A 181 -16.80 21.17 -9.56
CA ALA A 181 -15.63 20.56 -10.18
C ALA A 181 -15.53 20.82 -11.70
N GLY A 182 -16.50 21.50 -12.32
CA GLY A 182 -16.53 21.70 -13.77
C GLY A 182 -16.67 20.37 -14.56
N LEU A 183 -17.38 19.38 -14.01
CA LEU A 183 -17.53 18.06 -14.58
C LEU A 183 -18.99 17.79 -15.01
N SER A 184 -19.18 16.74 -15.83
CA SER A 184 -20.55 16.22 -16.01
C SER A 184 -21.04 15.55 -14.73
N ARG A 185 -22.36 15.59 -14.46
CA ARG A 185 -22.99 14.90 -13.34
C ARG A 185 -22.67 13.39 -13.32
N ILE A 186 -22.58 12.77 -14.51
CA ILE A 186 -22.26 11.35 -14.65
C ILE A 186 -20.83 11.08 -14.20
N SER A 187 -19.87 11.92 -14.63
CA SER A 187 -18.48 11.82 -14.23
C SER A 187 -18.33 12.02 -12.72
N ALA A 188 -18.83 13.11 -12.17
CA ALA A 188 -18.77 13.38 -10.73
C ALA A 188 -19.36 12.22 -9.91
N ARG A 189 -20.51 11.68 -10.32
CA ARG A 189 -21.13 10.53 -9.66
C ARG A 189 -20.21 9.30 -9.63
N ARG A 190 -19.51 8.97 -10.72
CA ARG A 190 -18.58 7.83 -10.78
C ARG A 190 -17.44 7.97 -9.75
N TYR A 191 -16.86 9.16 -9.61
CA TYR A 191 -15.82 9.42 -8.59
C TYR A 191 -16.39 9.38 -7.17
N LEU A 192 -17.57 9.94 -6.94
CA LEU A 192 -18.23 9.91 -5.64
C LEU A 192 -18.60 8.48 -5.20
N GLU A 193 -19.06 7.64 -6.12
CA GLU A 193 -19.32 6.22 -5.86
C GLU A 193 -18.03 5.46 -5.58
N TYR A 194 -16.96 5.70 -6.32
CA TYR A 194 -15.63 5.16 -6.03
C TYR A 194 -15.14 5.57 -4.63
N PHE A 195 -15.28 6.83 -4.24
CA PHE A 195 -14.92 7.28 -2.90
C PHE A 195 -15.81 6.70 -1.80
N ALA A 196 -17.06 6.40 -2.10
CA ALA A 196 -17.97 5.70 -1.18
C ALA A 196 -17.58 4.24 -1.00
N GLU A 197 -17.26 3.53 -2.09
CA GLU A 197 -16.79 2.14 -2.07
C GLU A 197 -15.42 1.97 -1.39
N THR A 198 -14.57 2.98 -1.49
CA THR A 198 -13.25 3.02 -0.84
C THR A 198 -13.31 3.60 0.59
N GLY A 199 -14.51 3.94 1.08
CA GLY A 199 -14.73 4.42 2.44
C GLY A 199 -14.21 5.83 2.72
N ARG A 200 -13.84 6.60 1.68
CA ARG A 200 -13.30 7.97 1.80
C ARG A 200 -14.37 9.01 2.07
N VAL A 201 -15.60 8.75 1.68
CA VAL A 201 -16.75 9.63 1.92
C VAL A 201 -17.82 8.95 2.75
N LYS A 202 -18.57 9.75 3.53
CA LYS A 202 -19.78 9.33 4.20
C LYS A 202 -20.95 9.64 3.27
N VAL A 203 -21.80 8.63 3.00
CA VAL A 203 -23.00 8.79 2.18
C VAL A 203 -24.21 8.94 3.09
N ARG A 204 -25.03 9.95 2.83
CA ARG A 204 -26.34 10.15 3.45
C ARG A 204 -27.43 10.15 2.39
N LEU A 205 -28.61 9.71 2.72
CA LEU A 205 -29.79 9.81 1.87
C LEU A 205 -30.63 11.00 2.32
N ARG A 206 -30.95 11.89 1.41
CA ARG A 206 -31.87 12.99 1.62
C ARG A 206 -33.19 12.66 0.92
N TYR A 207 -34.24 12.55 1.69
CA TYR A 207 -35.60 12.31 1.20
C TYR A 207 -36.28 13.65 0.88
N GLY A 208 -36.75 13.82 -0.35
CA GLY A 208 -37.60 14.95 -0.75
C GLY A 208 -39.08 14.60 -0.66
N ALA A 209 -39.97 15.58 -0.88
CA ALA A 209 -41.42 15.40 -0.82
C ALA A 209 -41.96 14.41 -1.89
N ALA A 210 -41.25 14.19 -2.99
CA ALA A 210 -41.59 13.21 -4.03
C ALA A 210 -40.27 12.80 -4.77
N GLY A 211 -40.13 11.50 -5.12
CA GLY A 211 -39.03 10.98 -5.93
C GLY A 211 -38.05 10.07 -5.20
N ARG A 212 -37.02 9.59 -5.93
CA ARG A 212 -35.93 8.79 -5.36
C ARG A 212 -35.09 9.61 -4.39
N PRO A 213 -34.67 9.03 -3.24
CA PRO A 213 -33.83 9.75 -2.29
C PRO A 213 -32.51 10.18 -2.97
N GLU A 214 -32.10 11.41 -2.71
CA GLU A 214 -30.85 11.98 -3.21
C GLU A 214 -29.68 11.50 -2.34
N ARG A 215 -28.61 11.00 -3.00
CA ARG A 215 -27.37 10.64 -2.31
C ARG A 215 -26.54 11.90 -2.09
N ARG A 216 -26.15 12.13 -0.82
CA ARG A 216 -25.30 13.23 -0.38
C ARG A 216 -23.97 12.67 0.11
N TYR A 217 -22.86 13.29 -0.27
CA TYR A 217 -21.51 12.81 -0.02
C TYR A 217 -20.74 13.84 0.80
N ARG A 218 -20.06 13.39 1.84
CA ARG A 218 -19.17 14.23 2.65
C ARG A 218 -17.85 13.54 2.84
N TRP A 219 -16.75 14.26 2.62
CA TRP A 219 -15.43 13.73 2.88
C TRP A 219 -15.28 13.37 4.36
N ARG A 220 -14.63 12.24 4.64
CA ARG A 220 -14.29 11.84 6.01
C ARG A 220 -13.02 12.57 6.41
N THR A 221 -13.12 13.60 7.21
CA THR A 221 -12.00 14.10 8.01
C THR A 221 -11.71 13.07 9.09
N SER A 222 -10.48 12.54 9.09
CA SER A 222 -9.96 11.65 10.14
C SER A 222 -9.95 12.37 11.45
#